data_41546b71cd73eb57b6671b274f3dee24
#
_entry.id   41546b71cd73eb57b6671b274f3dee24
#
_cell.length_a   1.000
_cell.length_b   1.000
_cell.length_c   1.000
_cell.angle_alpha   90.00
_cell.angle_beta   90.00
_cell.angle_gamma   90.00
#
_symmetry.space_group_name_H-M   'P 1'
#
loop_
_entity.id
_entity.type
_entity.pdbx_description
1 polymer ?
#
loop_
_entity_poly.entity_id
_entity_poly.type
_entity_poly.pdbx_seq_one_letter_code
_entity_poly.pdbx_strand_id
1 'polypeptide(L)'
;MNPKEKEISYSSLNTYSTLNLLSSKTKNVWFVCHGIGHLSRYFIKHFNELNKEENYIIAPQAQSKFYIAPKMKHVGACWLTKEQTKKETN
;
A
#
# COMPACT_ATOMS: atom_id res chain seq x y z
N MET A 1 -26.11 -5.27 31.69
CA MET A 1 -24.65 -5.26 31.66
C MET A 1 -24.16 -4.47 30.45
N ASN A 2 -23.34 -3.47 30.70
CA ASN A 2 -22.84 -2.61 29.62
C ASN A 2 -21.49 -3.13 29.12
N PRO A 3 -21.30 -3.28 27.80
CA PRO A 3 -20.00 -3.63 27.27
C PRO A 3 -18.99 -2.50 27.47
N LYS A 4 -17.73 -2.88 27.62
CA LYS A 4 -16.62 -1.93 27.73
C LYS A 4 -15.62 -2.21 26.63
N GLU A 5 -15.21 -1.16 25.95
CA GLU A 5 -14.13 -1.23 24.97
C GLU A 5 -12.80 -1.05 25.68
N LYS A 6 -11.88 -1.94 25.39
CA LYS A 6 -10.52 -1.90 25.95
C LYS A 6 -9.52 -1.89 24.81
N GLU A 7 -8.36 -1.33 25.07
CA GLU A 7 -7.28 -1.28 24.09
C GLU A 7 -6.28 -2.40 24.35
N ILE A 8 -5.73 -2.92 23.28
CA ILE A 8 -4.65 -3.87 23.32
C ILE A 8 -3.62 -3.49 22.25
N SER A 9 -2.35 -3.51 22.63
CA SER A 9 -1.26 -3.22 21.69
C SER A 9 -0.72 -4.52 21.10
N TYR A 10 -0.42 -4.48 19.82
CA TYR A 10 0.19 -5.61 19.13
C TYR A 10 1.13 -5.10 18.04
N SER A 11 2.10 -5.96 17.67
CA SER A 11 3.01 -5.67 16.57
C SER A 11 2.47 -6.29 15.29
N SER A 12 2.61 -5.57 14.20
CA SER A 12 2.25 -6.09 12.88
C SER A 12 3.38 -5.85 11.90
N LEU A 13 3.44 -6.71 10.88
CA LEU A 13 4.38 -6.55 9.77
C LEU A 13 3.60 -6.06 8.56
N ASN A 14 4.19 -5.12 7.84
CA ASN A 14 3.67 -4.69 6.56
C ASN A 14 4.78 -4.80 5.52
N THR A 15 4.41 -4.78 4.26
CA THR A 15 5.36 -4.94 3.17
C THR A 15 5.44 -3.68 2.32
N TYR A 16 6.50 -3.60 1.56
CA TYR A 16 6.63 -2.64 0.48
C TYR A 16 7.27 -3.35 -0.71
N SER A 17 6.97 -2.87 -1.90
CA SER A 17 7.56 -3.40 -3.13
C SER A 17 8.56 -2.40 -3.68
N THR A 18 9.62 -2.92 -4.29
CA THR A 18 10.61 -2.08 -4.97
C THR A 18 10.75 -2.50 -6.41
N LEU A 19 11.12 -1.57 -7.25
CA LEU A 19 11.41 -1.82 -8.67
C LEU A 19 12.76 -1.22 -9.00
N ASN A 20 13.57 -1.99 -9.71
CA ASN A 20 14.95 -1.69 -10.10
C ASN A 20 15.91 -1.81 -8.91
N LEU A 21 17.17 -1.42 -9.11
CA LEU A 21 18.22 -1.48 -8.11
C LEU A 21 18.72 -0.08 -7.80
N LEU A 22 18.90 0.20 -6.52
CA LEU A 22 19.53 1.45 -6.08
C LEU A 22 21.04 1.34 -6.33
N SER A 23 21.58 2.27 -7.09
CA SER A 23 23.00 2.27 -7.46
C SER A 23 23.52 3.69 -7.59
N SER A 24 24.83 3.82 -7.90
CA SER A 24 25.42 5.13 -8.16
C SER A 24 24.83 5.84 -9.40
N LYS A 25 24.16 5.09 -10.27
CA LYS A 25 23.50 5.63 -11.46
C LYS A 25 22.09 6.13 -11.19
N THR A 26 21.54 5.85 -10.02
CA THR A 26 20.19 6.28 -9.67
C THR A 26 20.11 7.79 -9.56
N LYS A 27 19.24 8.38 -10.33
CA LYS A 27 18.98 9.83 -10.32
C LYS A 27 17.71 10.20 -9.59
N ASN A 28 16.72 9.29 -9.59
CA ASN A 28 15.41 9.55 -9.02
C ASN A 28 14.98 8.38 -8.12
N VAL A 29 14.46 8.72 -6.96
CA VAL A 29 13.81 7.77 -6.05
C VAL A 29 12.34 8.17 -5.97
N TRP A 30 11.46 7.22 -6.28
CA TRP A 30 10.02 7.46 -6.33
C TRP A 30 9.32 6.72 -5.19
N PHE A 31 8.54 7.45 -4.41
CA PHE A 31 7.60 6.86 -3.47
C PHE A 31 6.21 6.92 -4.11
N VAL A 32 5.66 5.77 -4.44
CA VAL A 32 4.39 5.70 -5.15
C VAL A 32 3.36 4.94 -4.30
N CYS A 33 2.18 5.52 -4.18
CA CYS A 33 1.10 4.94 -3.39
C CYS A 33 0.04 4.36 -4.33
N HIS A 34 -0.29 3.08 -4.12
CA HIS A 34 -1.33 2.44 -4.92
C HIS A 34 -2.71 3.00 -4.60
N GLY A 35 -3.64 2.83 -5.53
CA GLY A 35 -5.02 3.25 -5.32
C GLY A 35 -5.80 2.29 -4.43
N ILE A 36 -7.04 2.66 -4.10
CA ILE A 36 -7.96 1.82 -3.33
C ILE A 36 -8.20 0.52 -4.11
N GLY A 37 -8.04 -0.60 -3.41
CA GLY A 37 -8.25 -1.92 -4.00
C GLY A 37 -7.04 -2.48 -4.75
N HIS A 38 -5.93 -1.76 -4.78
CA HIS A 38 -4.70 -2.24 -5.40
C HIS A 38 -3.77 -2.90 -4.36
N LEU A 39 -2.79 -3.61 -4.85
CA LEU A 39 -1.67 -4.10 -4.04
C LEU A 39 -0.38 -3.54 -4.62
N SER A 40 0.55 -3.16 -3.74
CA SER A 40 1.79 -2.52 -4.15
C SER A 40 2.59 -3.36 -5.15
N ARG A 41 2.64 -4.69 -4.96
CA ARG A 41 3.38 -5.60 -5.85
C ARG A 41 2.86 -5.62 -7.28
N TYR A 42 1.58 -5.30 -7.49
CA TYR A 42 0.99 -5.21 -8.82
C TYR A 42 1.03 -3.78 -9.34
N PHE A 43 0.76 -2.82 -8.46
CA PHE A 43 0.74 -1.41 -8.82
C PHE A 43 2.10 -0.94 -9.32
N ILE A 44 3.18 -1.40 -8.70
CA ILE A 44 4.55 -0.97 -9.05
C ILE A 44 4.94 -1.32 -10.49
N LYS A 45 4.27 -2.31 -11.09
CA LYS A 45 4.53 -2.71 -12.48
C LYS A 45 4.17 -1.62 -13.48
N HIS A 46 3.32 -0.68 -13.11
CA HIS A 46 3.00 0.46 -13.98
C HIS A 46 4.21 1.35 -14.27
N PHE A 47 5.27 1.22 -13.50
CA PHE A 47 6.48 2.02 -13.64
C PHE A 47 7.61 1.30 -14.41
N ASN A 48 7.32 0.16 -15.03
CA ASN A 48 8.31 -0.63 -15.75
C ASN A 48 8.93 0.10 -16.95
N GLU A 49 8.27 1.11 -17.47
CA GLU A 49 8.76 1.85 -18.64
C GLU A 49 9.81 2.90 -18.30
N LEU A 50 9.98 3.24 -17.03
CA LEU A 50 11.01 4.16 -16.61
C LEU A 50 12.40 3.54 -16.77
N ASN A 51 13.40 4.38 -17.06
CA ASN A 51 14.79 3.93 -17.19
C ASN A 51 15.22 3.20 -15.91
N LYS A 52 15.64 1.95 -16.05
CA LYS A 52 15.93 1.06 -14.93
C LYS A 52 17.15 1.48 -14.12
N GLU A 53 18.14 2.09 -14.77
CA GLU A 53 19.38 2.50 -14.10
C GLU A 53 19.21 3.80 -13.32
N GLU A 54 18.34 4.68 -13.79
CA GLU A 54 18.20 6.03 -13.25
C GLU A 54 17.05 6.16 -12.23
N ASN A 55 16.14 5.21 -12.20
CA ASN A 55 14.93 5.30 -11.37
C ASN A 55 14.82 4.11 -10.43
N TYR A 56 14.66 4.42 -9.15
CA TYR A 56 14.37 3.45 -8.11
C TYR A 56 12.99 3.76 -7.52
N ILE A 57 12.11 2.76 -7.52
CA ILE A 57 10.72 2.96 -7.13
C ILE A 57 10.41 2.16 -5.87
N ILE A 58 9.78 2.80 -4.91
CA ILE A 58 9.35 2.20 -3.66
C ILE A 58 7.84 2.36 -3.56
N ALA A 59 7.13 1.25 -3.41
CA ALA A 59 5.68 1.23 -3.31
C ALA A 59 5.29 0.59 -1.97
N PRO A 60 4.99 1.39 -0.94
CA PRO A 60 4.51 0.84 0.32
C PRO A 60 3.15 0.17 0.13
N GLN A 61 2.87 -0.84 0.96
CA GLN A 61 1.60 -1.54 0.99
C GLN A 61 0.69 -0.92 2.04
N ALA A 62 -0.55 -0.58 1.66
CA ALA A 62 -1.54 -0.14 2.62
C ALA A 62 -1.89 -1.27 3.58
N GLN A 63 -2.23 -0.92 4.81
CA GLN A 63 -2.47 -1.89 5.89
C GLN A 63 -3.82 -2.60 5.77
N SER A 64 -4.86 -1.88 5.36
CA SER A 64 -6.22 -2.42 5.30
C SER A 64 -6.43 -3.22 4.03
N LYS A 65 -6.47 -4.55 4.15
CA LYS A 65 -6.69 -5.46 3.02
C LYS A 65 -8.12 -5.99 3.04
N PHE A 66 -8.67 -6.23 1.85
CA PHE A 66 -10.02 -6.77 1.70
C PHE A 66 -10.14 -7.53 0.39
N TYR A 67 -11.17 -8.38 0.30
CA TYR A 67 -11.48 -9.06 -0.95
C TYR A 67 -12.25 -8.14 -1.88
N ILE A 68 -11.84 -8.12 -3.14
CA ILE A 68 -12.46 -7.25 -4.15
C ILE A 68 -13.73 -7.92 -4.68
N ALA A 69 -14.86 -7.22 -4.53
CA ALA A 69 -16.13 -7.65 -5.10
C ALA A 69 -16.09 -7.59 -6.65
N PRO A 70 -16.94 -8.36 -7.36
CA PRO A 70 -18.02 -9.20 -6.83
C PRO A 70 -17.61 -10.64 -6.53
N LYS A 71 -16.47 -11.08 -7.03
CA LYS A 71 -16.10 -12.51 -6.98
C LYS A 71 -15.33 -12.90 -5.72
N MET A 72 -14.87 -11.95 -4.93
CA MET A 72 -14.08 -12.19 -3.70
C MET A 72 -12.83 -13.05 -3.95
N LYS A 73 -12.32 -13.09 -5.17
CA LYS A 73 -11.14 -13.88 -5.55
C LYS A 73 -9.83 -13.11 -5.39
N HIS A 74 -9.89 -11.79 -5.44
CA HIS A 74 -8.71 -10.94 -5.37
C HIS A 74 -8.70 -10.16 -4.08
N VAL A 75 -7.51 -9.94 -3.54
CA VAL A 75 -7.31 -9.09 -2.37
C VAL A 75 -6.84 -7.73 -2.85
N GLY A 76 -7.46 -6.69 -2.34
CA GLY A 76 -7.02 -5.32 -2.50
C GLY A 76 -6.65 -4.74 -1.14
N ALA A 77 -6.13 -3.55 -1.14
CA ALA A 77 -5.78 -2.86 0.08
C ALA A 77 -6.17 -1.39 0.02
N CYS A 78 -6.41 -0.81 1.18
CA CYS A 78 -6.84 0.57 1.30
C CYS A 78 -6.03 1.28 2.38
N TRP A 79 -5.66 2.53 2.12
CA TRP A 79 -4.94 3.36 3.08
C TRP A 79 -5.83 3.84 4.21
N LEU A 80 -7.15 3.97 3.93
CA LEU A 80 -8.13 4.44 4.89
C LEU A 80 -9.18 3.38 5.13
N THR A 81 -9.59 3.22 6.39
CA THR A 81 -10.78 2.48 6.74
C THR A 81 -12.00 3.39 6.59
N LYS A 82 -13.19 2.82 6.59
CA LYS A 82 -14.43 3.61 6.53
C LYS A 82 -14.50 4.61 7.69
N GLU A 83 -14.10 4.19 8.88
CA GLU A 83 -14.10 5.04 10.06
C GLU A 83 -13.09 6.17 9.96
N GLN A 84 -11.86 5.86 9.53
CA GLN A 84 -10.82 6.85 9.32
C GLN A 84 -11.19 7.86 8.24
N THR A 85 -11.83 7.41 7.17
CA THR A 85 -12.29 8.30 6.11
C THR A 85 -13.25 9.34 6.64
N LYS A 86 -14.19 8.94 7.51
CA LYS A 86 -15.11 9.88 8.14
C LYS A 86 -14.39 10.91 9.01
N LYS A 87 -13.36 10.49 9.74
CA LYS A 87 -12.58 11.40 10.59
C LYS A 87 -11.73 12.38 9.79
N GLU A 88 -11.20 11.95 8.68
CA GLU A 88 -10.26 12.75 7.90
C GLU A 88 -10.94 13.67 6.89
N THR A 89 -12.14 13.34 6.46
CA THR A 89 -12.86 14.13 5.45
C THR A 89 -13.87 15.12 6.04
N ASN A 90 -14.15 15.01 7.30
CA ASN A 90 -14.97 15.97 8.02
C ASN A 90 -14.08 17.02 8.71
#